data_95c902fe216929c6738220486fdb8610
#
_entry.id   95c902fe216929c6738220486fdb8610
#
_cell.length_a   1.000
_cell.length_b   1.000
_cell.length_c   1.000
_cell.angle_alpha   90.00
_cell.angle_beta   90.00
_cell.angle_gamma   90.00
#
_symmetry.space_group_name_H-M   'P 1'
#
loop_
_entity.id
_entity.type
_entity.pdbx_description
1 polymer ?
#
loop_
_entity_poly.entity_id
_entity_poly.type
_entity_poly.pdbx_seq_one_letter_code
_entity_poly.pdbx_strand_id
1 'polypeptide(L)'
;DLLTPITADAVPNMTDLRPDAIHMDGMWCNYVQPWAGVAYNTEFAPDGVPSWSSLWMPEAKGQIIIPSLQNTEGMWTLFMAAMLGSGKPFSEAQYEIDAAFAKLEELKPNLLSVYTTMSQAFNLLEQGEITMLAGSFSSYALPRKAEGAPIDLAAPSEGIFAMPSGICLVKGGPNPELAEAYRS
;
A
#
# COMPACT_ATOMS: atom_id res chain seq x y z
N ASP A 1 3.21 28.60 4.91
CA ASP A 1 4.24 28.26 3.91
C ASP A 1 5.47 27.68 4.61
N LEU A 2 5.49 26.34 4.73
CA LEU A 2 6.61 25.61 5.35
C LEU A 2 7.63 25.13 4.31
N LEU A 3 7.27 25.14 3.02
CA LEU A 3 8.07 24.58 1.95
C LEU A 3 8.62 25.69 1.04
N THR A 4 9.73 25.39 0.38
CA THR A 4 10.31 26.17 -0.71
C THR A 4 10.15 25.41 -2.00
N PRO A 5 9.69 26.04 -3.12
CA PRO A 5 9.58 25.36 -4.40
C PRO A 5 10.92 24.79 -4.86
N ILE A 6 10.90 23.61 -5.41
CA ILE A 6 12.01 22.97 -6.06
C ILE A 6 11.98 23.42 -7.54
N THR A 7 13.08 23.94 -8.05
CA THR A 7 13.17 24.39 -9.44
C THR A 7 14.16 23.51 -10.21
N ALA A 8 13.98 23.41 -11.52
CA ALA A 8 14.89 22.65 -12.39
C ALA A 8 16.31 23.26 -12.40
N ASP A 9 16.46 24.56 -12.13
CA ASP A 9 17.77 25.22 -11.99
C ASP A 9 18.55 24.71 -10.78
N ALA A 10 17.83 24.45 -9.65
CA ALA A 10 18.43 23.94 -8.41
C ALA A 10 18.57 22.40 -8.44
N VAL A 11 17.65 21.71 -9.12
CA VAL A 11 17.58 20.24 -9.22
C VAL A 11 17.32 19.85 -10.67
N PRO A 12 18.34 19.75 -11.53
CA PRO A 12 18.19 19.50 -12.97
C PRO A 12 17.39 18.23 -13.29
N ASN A 13 17.52 17.16 -12.48
CA ASN A 13 16.81 15.90 -12.68
C ASN A 13 15.27 16.02 -12.56
N MET A 14 14.75 17.15 -12.11
CA MET A 14 13.30 17.40 -12.15
C MET A 14 12.73 17.39 -13.57
N THR A 15 13.55 17.70 -14.58
CA THR A 15 13.10 17.67 -15.98
C THR A 15 12.82 16.26 -16.49
N ASP A 16 13.37 15.23 -15.82
CA ASP A 16 13.19 13.82 -16.16
C ASP A 16 11.97 13.21 -15.44
N LEU A 17 11.38 13.94 -14.49
CA LEU A 17 10.19 13.48 -13.80
C LEU A 17 8.96 13.60 -14.69
N ARG A 18 8.05 12.63 -14.54
CA ARG A 18 6.72 12.73 -15.13
C ARG A 18 5.96 13.93 -14.54
N PRO A 19 5.13 14.61 -15.33
CA PRO A 19 4.38 15.77 -14.84
C PRO A 19 3.50 15.49 -13.61
N ASP A 20 2.95 14.26 -13.51
CA ASP A 20 2.14 13.82 -12.38
C ASP A 20 2.96 13.45 -11.12
N ALA A 21 4.27 13.52 -11.18
CA ALA A 21 5.18 13.38 -10.04
C ALA A 21 5.58 14.72 -9.41
N ILE A 22 5.19 15.85 -10.01
CA ILE A 22 5.49 17.21 -9.51
C ILE A 22 4.19 17.80 -8.98
N HIS A 23 4.20 18.24 -7.73
CA HIS A 23 3.00 18.66 -7.03
C HIS A 23 3.09 20.08 -6.49
N MET A 24 1.95 20.78 -6.46
CA MET A 24 1.80 22.10 -5.91
C MET A 24 2.85 23.10 -6.43
N ASP A 25 2.99 23.15 -7.76
CA ASP A 25 3.96 24.04 -8.44
C ASP A 25 5.42 23.84 -7.96
N GLY A 26 5.81 22.57 -7.77
CA GLY A 26 7.17 22.20 -7.37
C GLY A 26 7.43 22.25 -5.87
N MET A 27 6.42 22.42 -5.02
CA MET A 27 6.62 22.38 -3.56
C MET A 27 7.12 21.01 -3.08
N TRP A 28 6.77 19.96 -3.78
CA TRP A 28 7.28 18.61 -3.55
C TRP A 28 7.19 17.76 -4.81
N CYS A 29 8.00 16.72 -4.89
CA CYS A 29 7.95 15.75 -5.98
C CYS A 29 8.02 14.32 -5.44
N ASN A 30 7.48 13.37 -6.20
CA ASN A 30 7.62 11.96 -5.90
C ASN A 30 9.06 11.52 -6.15
N TYR A 31 9.67 10.82 -5.19
CA TYR A 31 10.93 10.13 -5.42
C TYR A 31 10.75 8.60 -5.53
N VAL A 32 9.65 8.08 -4.96
CA VAL A 32 9.22 6.68 -5.09
C VAL A 32 7.70 6.60 -4.97
N GLN A 33 7.10 5.67 -5.69
CA GLN A 33 5.66 5.42 -5.64
C GLN A 33 5.37 3.93 -5.47
N PRO A 34 5.50 3.38 -4.25
CA PRO A 34 5.04 2.03 -3.98
C PRO A 34 3.53 1.95 -4.17
N TRP A 35 3.07 0.75 -4.46
CA TRP A 35 1.65 0.42 -4.51
C TRP A 35 1.33 -0.67 -3.50
N ALA A 36 0.08 -0.77 -3.10
CA ALA A 36 -0.40 -1.76 -2.18
C ALA A 36 -1.53 -2.59 -2.78
N GLY A 37 -1.45 -3.87 -2.51
CA GLY A 37 -2.42 -4.88 -2.94
C GLY A 37 -2.53 -5.98 -1.90
N VAL A 38 -2.69 -7.22 -2.35
CA VAL A 38 -2.74 -8.40 -1.50
C VAL A 38 -1.47 -9.22 -1.72
N ALA A 39 -0.60 -9.31 -0.71
CA ALA A 39 0.50 -10.26 -0.77
C ALA A 39 -0.02 -11.67 -0.43
N TYR A 40 0.52 -12.68 -1.08
CA TYR A 40 0.10 -14.06 -0.92
C TYR A 40 1.28 -15.02 -1.01
N ASN A 41 1.13 -16.19 -0.39
CA ASN A 41 2.09 -17.27 -0.51
C ASN A 41 1.79 -18.07 -1.78
N THR A 42 2.78 -18.20 -2.67
CA THR A 42 2.62 -18.83 -3.99
C THR A 42 2.46 -20.35 -3.94
N GLU A 43 2.84 -20.99 -2.84
CA GLU A 43 2.62 -22.44 -2.65
C GLU A 43 1.15 -22.76 -2.35
N PHE A 44 0.44 -21.83 -1.68
CA PHE A 44 -0.97 -21.99 -1.34
C PHE A 44 -1.92 -21.36 -2.37
N ALA A 45 -1.46 -20.36 -3.10
CA ALA A 45 -2.22 -19.69 -4.16
C ALA A 45 -1.42 -19.61 -5.46
N PRO A 46 -1.12 -20.75 -6.12
CA PRO A 46 -0.28 -20.78 -7.32
C PRO A 46 -0.88 -20.02 -8.51
N ASP A 47 -2.20 -19.90 -8.57
CA ASP A 47 -2.92 -19.15 -9.61
C ASP A 47 -3.06 -17.65 -9.29
N GLY A 48 -2.50 -17.20 -8.15
CA GLY A 48 -2.55 -15.82 -7.69
C GLY A 48 -3.85 -15.44 -6.99
N VAL A 49 -4.00 -14.13 -6.72
CA VAL A 49 -5.17 -13.55 -6.03
C VAL A 49 -5.83 -12.53 -6.95
N PRO A 50 -6.88 -12.91 -7.70
CA PRO A 50 -7.47 -12.08 -8.75
C PRO A 50 -8.32 -10.92 -8.22
N SER A 51 -8.79 -11.00 -6.98
CA SER A 51 -9.75 -10.07 -6.39
C SER A 51 -9.50 -9.89 -4.90
N TRP A 52 -9.80 -8.70 -4.35
CA TRP A 52 -9.83 -8.49 -2.91
C TRP A 52 -10.86 -9.39 -2.22
N SER A 53 -11.94 -9.78 -2.91
CA SER A 53 -12.93 -10.72 -2.37
C SER A 53 -12.36 -12.10 -2.04
N SER A 54 -11.18 -12.44 -2.57
CA SER A 54 -10.47 -13.68 -2.23
C SER A 54 -10.17 -13.80 -0.73
N LEU A 55 -10.04 -12.68 -0.02
CA LEU A 55 -9.86 -12.68 1.44
C LEU A 55 -11.08 -13.27 2.19
N TRP A 56 -12.28 -13.21 1.59
CA TRP A 56 -13.53 -13.71 2.18
C TRP A 56 -13.90 -15.14 1.77
N MET A 57 -13.05 -15.81 0.99
CA MET A 57 -13.30 -17.19 0.59
C MET A 57 -13.23 -18.15 1.79
N PRO A 58 -14.13 -19.14 1.89
CA PRO A 58 -14.14 -20.10 3.00
C PRO A 58 -12.84 -20.89 3.18
N GLU A 59 -12.11 -21.10 2.08
CA GLU A 59 -10.82 -21.81 2.04
C GLU A 59 -9.71 -21.05 2.79
N ALA A 60 -9.87 -19.75 2.94
CA ALA A 60 -8.92 -18.87 3.63
C ALA A 60 -9.14 -18.82 5.17
N LYS A 61 -9.99 -19.68 5.72
CA LYS A 61 -10.37 -19.68 7.14
C LYS A 61 -9.15 -19.75 8.07
N GLY A 62 -9.00 -18.72 8.92
CA GLY A 62 -7.92 -18.64 9.90
C GLY A 62 -6.52 -18.39 9.29
N GLN A 63 -6.44 -18.01 8.01
CA GLN A 63 -5.17 -17.88 7.28
C GLN A 63 -4.94 -16.49 6.70
N ILE A 64 -5.72 -15.50 7.14
CA ILE A 64 -5.61 -14.12 6.68
C ILE A 64 -5.10 -13.25 7.81
N ILE A 65 -4.22 -12.31 7.48
CA ILE A 65 -3.91 -11.16 8.33
C ILE A 65 -4.28 -9.87 7.62
N ILE A 66 -4.87 -8.95 8.37
CA ILE A 66 -5.15 -7.59 7.90
C ILE A 66 -4.38 -6.56 8.74
N PRO A 67 -4.09 -5.37 8.21
CA PRO A 67 -3.46 -4.31 8.98
C PRO A 67 -4.41 -3.69 10.00
N SER A 68 -3.83 -3.21 11.11
CA SER A 68 -4.53 -2.36 12.07
C SER A 68 -4.99 -1.07 11.40
N LEU A 69 -6.16 -0.55 11.79
CA LEU A 69 -6.64 0.77 11.36
C LEU A 69 -5.76 1.95 11.84
N GLN A 70 -4.78 1.69 12.70
CA GLN A 70 -3.76 2.67 13.07
C GLN A 70 -2.71 2.87 11.95
N ASN A 71 -2.65 1.94 11.01
CA ASN A 71 -1.74 1.99 9.87
C ASN A 71 -2.49 2.53 8.63
N THR A 72 -1.76 3.17 7.72
CA THR A 72 -2.32 3.66 6.44
C THR A 72 -2.97 2.54 5.62
N GLU A 73 -2.32 1.38 5.55
CA GLU A 73 -2.79 0.19 4.85
C GLU A 73 -4.08 -0.38 5.45
N GLY A 74 -4.33 -0.13 6.73
CA GLY A 74 -5.61 -0.46 7.40
C GLY A 74 -6.76 0.33 6.82
N MET A 75 -6.55 1.62 6.56
CA MET A 75 -7.56 2.46 5.90
C MET A 75 -7.88 1.97 4.49
N TRP A 76 -6.88 1.53 3.72
CA TRP A 76 -7.13 0.96 2.39
C TRP A 76 -7.91 -0.34 2.44
N THR A 77 -7.59 -1.21 3.40
CA THR A 77 -8.35 -2.44 3.64
C THR A 77 -9.81 -2.12 4.00
N LEU A 78 -10.04 -1.09 4.81
CA LEU A 78 -11.38 -0.60 5.15
C LEU A 78 -12.13 -0.09 3.91
N PHE A 79 -11.47 0.69 3.05
CA PHE A 79 -12.07 1.21 1.82
C PHE A 79 -12.41 0.09 0.83
N MET A 80 -11.57 -0.93 0.70
CA MET A 80 -11.87 -2.09 -0.12
C MET A 80 -13.05 -2.90 0.44
N ALA A 81 -13.13 -3.06 1.76
CA ALA A 81 -14.29 -3.66 2.40
C ALA A 81 -15.57 -2.84 2.15
N ALA A 82 -15.49 -1.50 2.16
CA ALA A 82 -16.60 -0.62 1.80
C ALA A 82 -17.06 -0.83 0.36
N MET A 83 -16.15 -0.93 -0.59
CA MET A 83 -16.45 -1.20 -2.00
C MET A 83 -17.16 -2.55 -2.15
N LEU A 84 -16.61 -3.60 -1.55
CA LEU A 84 -17.17 -4.95 -1.63
C LEU A 84 -18.52 -5.06 -0.89
N GLY A 85 -18.68 -4.37 0.23
CA GLY A 85 -19.90 -4.40 1.03
C GLY A 85 -21.05 -3.58 0.43
N SER A 86 -20.75 -2.43 -0.16
CA SER A 86 -21.75 -1.52 -0.74
C SER A 86 -22.02 -1.79 -2.23
N GLY A 87 -21.09 -2.42 -2.94
CA GLY A 87 -21.13 -2.59 -4.40
C GLY A 87 -20.96 -1.27 -5.18
N LYS A 88 -20.53 -0.20 -4.52
CA LYS A 88 -20.31 1.12 -5.12
C LYS A 88 -18.88 1.31 -5.62
N PRO A 89 -18.66 2.20 -6.61
CA PRO A 89 -17.30 2.57 -7.00
C PRO A 89 -16.58 3.29 -5.86
N PHE A 90 -15.24 3.28 -5.88
CA PHE A 90 -14.40 3.84 -4.80
C PHE A 90 -14.76 5.28 -4.41
N SER A 91 -15.05 6.14 -5.38
CA SER A 91 -15.41 7.54 -5.14
C SER A 91 -16.62 7.74 -4.22
N GLU A 92 -17.52 6.75 -4.16
CA GLU A 92 -18.69 6.75 -3.30
C GLU A 92 -18.50 5.83 -2.09
N ALA A 93 -17.96 4.63 -2.33
CA ALA A 93 -17.80 3.59 -1.32
C ALA A 93 -16.93 4.03 -0.14
N GLN A 94 -15.94 4.91 -0.35
CA GLN A 94 -15.08 5.43 0.71
C GLN A 94 -15.84 6.11 1.87
N TYR A 95 -17.09 6.49 1.65
CA TYR A 95 -17.95 7.09 2.67
C TYR A 95 -18.93 6.08 3.31
N GLU A 96 -18.99 4.84 2.81
CA GLU A 96 -19.88 3.78 3.29
C GLU A 96 -19.25 3.00 4.46
N ILE A 97 -18.98 3.70 5.55
CA ILE A 97 -18.23 3.17 6.69
C ILE A 97 -18.97 2.01 7.39
N ASP A 98 -20.28 2.09 7.51
CA ASP A 98 -21.08 1.02 8.10
C ASP A 98 -21.04 -0.27 7.27
N ALA A 99 -21.08 -0.13 5.93
CA ALA A 99 -20.92 -1.26 5.01
C ALA A 99 -19.51 -1.85 5.09
N ALA A 100 -18.49 -1.01 5.27
CA ALA A 100 -17.11 -1.46 5.46
C ALA A 100 -16.96 -2.33 6.71
N PHE A 101 -17.44 -1.85 7.86
CA PHE A 101 -17.37 -2.61 9.10
C PHE A 101 -18.22 -3.88 9.06
N ALA A 102 -19.42 -3.84 8.47
CA ALA A 102 -20.23 -5.04 8.27
C ALA A 102 -19.46 -6.08 7.43
N LYS A 103 -18.79 -5.65 6.36
CA LYS A 103 -17.99 -6.53 5.52
C LYS A 103 -16.75 -7.09 6.25
N LEU A 104 -16.08 -6.30 7.08
CA LEU A 104 -14.98 -6.77 7.93
C LEU A 104 -15.46 -7.75 9.03
N GLU A 105 -16.69 -7.62 9.54
CA GLU A 105 -17.27 -8.61 10.46
C GLU A 105 -17.40 -9.99 9.77
N GLU A 106 -17.80 -10.02 8.49
CA GLU A 106 -17.85 -11.25 7.70
C GLU A 106 -16.47 -11.89 7.52
N LEU A 107 -15.39 -11.09 7.56
CA LEU A 107 -14.01 -11.56 7.39
C LEU A 107 -13.47 -12.26 8.66
N LYS A 108 -14.03 -12.00 9.83
CA LYS A 108 -13.54 -12.52 11.12
C LYS A 108 -13.19 -14.01 11.14
N PRO A 109 -14.00 -14.93 10.56
CA PRO A 109 -13.66 -16.36 10.55
C PRO A 109 -12.36 -16.69 9.79
N ASN A 110 -11.96 -15.82 8.84
CA ASN A 110 -10.78 -16.00 8.03
C ASN A 110 -9.53 -15.38 8.65
N LEU A 111 -9.70 -14.52 9.65
CA LEU A 111 -8.58 -13.84 10.28
C LEU A 111 -7.83 -14.76 11.25
N LEU A 112 -6.51 -14.82 11.08
CA LEU A 112 -5.59 -15.30 12.11
C LEU A 112 -5.33 -14.19 13.14
N SER A 113 -5.03 -12.99 12.67
CA SER A 113 -4.75 -11.83 13.52
C SER A 113 -4.84 -10.50 12.76
N VAL A 114 -4.59 -9.41 13.49
CA VAL A 114 -4.42 -8.05 12.96
C VAL A 114 -2.97 -7.63 13.23
N TYR A 115 -2.25 -7.15 12.23
CA TYR A 115 -0.88 -6.72 12.40
C TYR A 115 -0.73 -5.20 12.56
N THR A 116 0.36 -4.82 13.23
CA THR A 116 0.83 -3.43 13.33
C THR A 116 2.22 -3.26 12.70
N THR A 117 2.96 -4.36 12.52
CA THR A 117 4.31 -4.37 11.97
C THR A 117 4.36 -5.22 10.71
N MET A 118 4.55 -4.57 9.56
CA MET A 118 4.56 -5.21 8.24
C MET A 118 5.58 -6.35 8.12
N SER A 119 6.81 -6.15 8.63
CA SER A 119 7.86 -7.17 8.55
C SER A 119 7.50 -8.47 9.27
N GLN A 120 6.80 -8.39 10.41
CA GLN A 120 6.34 -9.59 11.13
C GLN A 120 5.25 -10.32 10.36
N ALA A 121 4.34 -9.57 9.73
CA ALA A 121 3.29 -10.14 8.90
C ALA A 121 3.86 -10.90 7.69
N PHE A 122 4.91 -10.34 7.04
CA PHE A 122 5.61 -11.03 5.96
C PHE A 122 6.31 -12.30 6.40
N ASN A 123 6.90 -12.33 7.60
CA ASN A 123 7.53 -13.55 8.11
C ASN A 123 6.50 -14.70 8.24
N LEU A 124 5.29 -14.42 8.71
CA LEU A 124 4.21 -15.40 8.79
C LEU A 124 3.78 -15.87 7.39
N LEU A 125 3.73 -14.96 6.43
CA LEU A 125 3.41 -15.28 5.04
C LEU A 125 4.46 -16.19 4.39
N GLU A 126 5.75 -15.88 4.59
CA GLU A 126 6.87 -16.66 4.07
C GLU A 126 6.93 -18.06 4.69
N GLN A 127 6.60 -18.18 5.98
CA GLN A 127 6.56 -19.46 6.70
C GLN A 127 5.33 -20.31 6.37
N GLY A 128 4.37 -19.75 5.61
CA GLY A 128 3.12 -20.43 5.27
C GLY A 128 2.12 -20.55 6.42
N GLU A 129 2.31 -19.79 7.50
CA GLU A 129 1.33 -19.72 8.59
C GLU A 129 0.06 -18.97 8.19
N ILE A 130 0.18 -18.09 7.19
CA ILE A 130 -0.93 -17.41 6.52
C ILE A 130 -0.79 -17.56 5.00
N THR A 131 -1.92 -17.50 4.31
CA THR A 131 -1.95 -17.57 2.84
C THR A 131 -2.02 -16.20 2.18
N MET A 132 -2.65 -15.23 2.83
CA MET A 132 -2.82 -13.89 2.27
C MET A 132 -2.66 -12.81 3.35
N LEU A 133 -2.09 -11.68 2.92
CA LEU A 133 -1.81 -10.49 3.72
C LEU A 133 -2.39 -9.27 3.01
N ALA A 134 -3.44 -8.66 3.57
CA ALA A 134 -4.08 -7.49 2.99
C ALA A 134 -3.24 -6.22 3.16
N GLY A 135 -3.40 -5.26 2.26
CA GLY A 135 -2.79 -3.94 2.35
C GLY A 135 -1.26 -3.93 2.23
N SER A 136 -0.68 -4.92 1.57
CA SER A 136 0.77 -5.09 1.47
C SER A 136 1.40 -4.16 0.46
N PHE A 137 2.54 -3.55 0.81
CA PHE A 137 3.31 -2.70 -0.09
C PHE A 137 4.23 -3.47 -1.01
N SER A 138 4.32 -3.02 -2.26
CA SER A 138 5.26 -3.53 -3.27
C SER A 138 6.73 -3.43 -2.81
N SER A 139 7.07 -2.39 -2.05
CA SER A 139 8.42 -2.20 -1.50
C SER A 139 8.83 -3.24 -0.45
N TYR A 140 7.88 -3.98 0.12
CA TYR A 140 8.14 -5.10 1.04
C TYR A 140 8.08 -6.45 0.34
N ALA A 141 7.11 -6.65 -0.55
CA ALA A 141 6.87 -7.93 -1.20
C ALA A 141 7.89 -8.24 -2.30
N LEU A 142 8.14 -7.28 -3.21
CA LEU A 142 8.96 -7.52 -4.40
C LEU A 142 10.45 -7.81 -4.10
N PRO A 143 11.12 -7.16 -3.14
CA PRO A 143 12.48 -7.54 -2.76
C PRO A 143 12.55 -8.97 -2.22
N ARG A 144 11.62 -9.37 -1.35
CA ARG A 144 11.56 -10.74 -0.81
C ARG A 144 11.33 -11.79 -1.89
N LYS A 145 10.42 -11.49 -2.83
CA LYS A 145 10.22 -12.34 -4.02
C LYS A 145 11.52 -12.47 -4.83
N ALA A 146 12.25 -11.38 -5.04
CA ALA A 146 13.50 -11.38 -5.76
C ALA A 146 14.61 -12.19 -5.04
N GLU A 147 14.57 -12.26 -3.71
CA GLU A 147 15.43 -13.09 -2.88
C GLU A 147 15.01 -14.57 -2.83
N GLY A 148 13.91 -14.93 -3.48
CA GLY A 148 13.43 -16.31 -3.61
C GLY A 148 12.42 -16.74 -2.55
N ALA A 149 11.85 -15.82 -1.77
CA ALA A 149 10.76 -16.15 -0.87
C ALA A 149 9.52 -16.62 -1.67
N PRO A 150 8.75 -17.60 -1.16
CA PRO A 150 7.58 -18.16 -1.83
C PRO A 150 6.36 -17.23 -1.73
N ILE A 151 6.55 -15.96 -2.07
CA ILE A 151 5.50 -14.94 -2.01
C ILE A 151 5.41 -14.15 -3.30
N ASP A 152 4.25 -13.55 -3.53
CA ASP A 152 4.03 -12.57 -4.57
C ASP A 152 3.05 -11.49 -4.10
N LEU A 153 2.88 -10.45 -4.91
CA LEU A 153 1.95 -9.36 -4.65
C LEU A 153 0.95 -9.25 -5.81
N ALA A 154 -0.30 -9.48 -5.51
CA ALA A 154 -1.38 -9.35 -6.46
C ALA A 154 -1.82 -7.89 -6.62
N ALA A 155 -2.18 -7.55 -7.87
CA ALA A 155 -2.94 -6.37 -8.22
C ALA A 155 -4.38 -6.80 -8.55
N PRO A 156 -5.28 -6.87 -7.57
CA PRO A 156 -6.65 -7.35 -7.76
C PRO A 156 -7.44 -6.50 -8.76
N SER A 157 -8.48 -7.10 -9.34
CA SER A 157 -9.30 -6.47 -10.39
C SER A 157 -10.03 -5.21 -9.97
N GLU A 158 -10.34 -5.06 -8.69
CA GLU A 158 -10.98 -3.85 -8.12
C GLU A 158 -10.01 -2.67 -8.05
N GLY A 159 -8.69 -2.94 -8.17
CA GLY A 159 -7.64 -1.94 -8.16
C GLY A 159 -6.66 -2.09 -7.00
N ILE A 160 -5.67 -1.22 -7.03
CA ILE A 160 -4.58 -1.10 -6.04
C ILE A 160 -4.52 0.32 -5.51
N PHE A 161 -3.86 0.52 -4.39
CA PHE A 161 -3.59 1.83 -3.84
C PHE A 161 -2.16 2.26 -4.15
N ALA A 162 -1.98 3.38 -4.85
CA ALA A 162 -0.68 4.01 -5.04
C ALA A 162 -0.39 4.94 -3.86
N MET A 163 0.83 4.87 -3.32
CA MET A 163 1.30 5.74 -2.24
C MET A 163 2.52 6.52 -2.70
N PRO A 164 2.34 7.72 -3.29
CA PRO A 164 3.46 8.57 -3.65
C PRO A 164 4.18 9.03 -2.38
N SER A 165 5.49 8.74 -2.30
CA SER A 165 6.36 9.26 -1.25
C SER A 165 7.07 10.49 -1.77
N GLY A 166 6.78 11.63 -1.15
CA GLY A 166 7.26 12.93 -1.59
C GLY A 166 8.55 13.35 -0.91
N ILE A 167 9.38 14.09 -1.66
CA ILE A 167 10.50 14.84 -1.13
C ILE A 167 10.24 16.33 -1.30
N CYS A 168 10.53 17.12 -0.29
CA CYS A 168 10.32 18.58 -0.28
C CYS A 168 11.49 19.31 0.37
N LEU A 169 11.63 20.61 0.10
CA LEU A 169 12.56 21.48 0.78
C LEU A 169 11.85 22.26 1.88
N VAL A 170 12.31 22.09 3.12
CA VAL A 170 11.76 22.83 4.26
C VAL A 170 12.39 24.22 4.31
N LYS A 171 11.55 25.25 4.30
CA LYS A 171 11.97 26.65 4.40
C LYS A 171 12.67 26.90 5.72
N GLY A 172 13.88 27.51 5.63
CA GLY A 172 14.67 27.81 6.83
C GLY A 172 15.32 26.58 7.46
N GLY A 173 15.42 25.46 6.75
CA GLY A 173 16.18 24.30 7.19
C GLY A 173 17.66 24.65 7.44
N PRO A 174 18.36 23.89 8.30
CA PRO A 174 19.73 24.23 8.74
C PRO A 174 20.80 24.05 7.64
N ASN A 175 20.54 23.26 6.61
CA ASN A 175 21.48 22.93 5.55
C ASN A 175 20.81 22.95 4.17
N PRO A 176 20.42 24.12 3.65
CA PRO A 176 19.67 24.20 2.39
C PRO A 176 20.48 23.66 1.20
N GLU A 177 21.77 23.98 1.08
CA GLU A 177 22.65 23.51 -0.01
C GLU A 177 22.79 22.00 -0.03
N LEU A 178 22.93 21.36 1.14
CA LEU A 178 23.00 19.90 1.24
C LEU A 178 21.66 19.25 0.90
N ALA A 179 20.55 19.87 1.29
CA ALA A 179 19.22 19.39 0.94
C ALA A 179 18.93 19.49 -0.57
N GLU A 180 19.44 20.52 -1.23
CA GLU A 180 19.38 20.65 -2.69
C GLU A 180 20.27 19.60 -3.39
N ALA A 181 21.50 19.41 -2.93
CA ALA A 181 22.42 18.40 -3.47
C ALA A 181 21.90 16.97 -3.28
N TYR A 182 21.22 16.65 -2.18
CA TYR A 182 20.64 15.34 -1.96
C TYR A 182 19.52 14.98 -2.94
N ARG A 183 18.85 15.98 -3.53
CA ARG A 183 17.74 15.80 -4.48
C ARG A 183 18.18 15.78 -5.94
N SER A 184 19.43 16.18 -6.20
CA SER A 184 20.05 16.14 -7.52
C SER A 184 20.47 14.70 -7.86
#